data_d41fca456ff61ab84ac87fa8c9b6cdb3
#
_entry.id   d41fca456ff61ab84ac87fa8c9b6cdb3
#
_cell.length_a   1.000
_cell.length_b   1.000
_cell.length_c   1.000
_cell.angle_alpha   90.00
_cell.angle_beta   90.00
_cell.angle_gamma   90.00
#
_symmetry.space_group_name_H-M   'P 1'
#
loop_
_entity.id
_entity.type
_entity.pdbx_description
1 polymer ?
#
loop_
_entity_poly.entity_id
_entity_poly.type
_entity_poly.pdbx_seq_one_letter_code
_entity_poly.pdbx_strand_id
1 'polypeptide(L)'
;MVLEQNSLDFYNRFGNKDGNLDIQISTPLFASKGNYLCIAEKNGQKLYCIQNKNIVWQKDIEGEIKGINVNKNGYVSVIISGTSYKSIVEIYDNNGKELFKRGLSTTTVIDTDISSDNKYLAIAETNFSGVLIQSTIEIVSMENAEKKPDDAIIYKYEADSDNLITNIEYQKDSLVCMYDKYIDIIKNKNVTRVFDYTSEDVLFAGINLNSKITKVIRKSKGFLGKEFQMKIIDTNNINNEIIYEVEQNPKGVYVADNIICINLGTEVLFVNSNGWLIKRYKSSQEIQDVVFSRDIAGIISRNRIELISL
;
A
#
# COMPACT_ATOMS: atom_id res chain seq x y z
N MET A 1 -10.01 -0.97 14.76
CA MET A 1 -9.04 -0.37 15.69
C MET A 1 -9.14 1.13 15.60
N VAL A 2 -8.94 1.83 16.70
CA VAL A 2 -8.92 3.30 16.78
C VAL A 2 -7.68 3.67 17.58
N LEU A 3 -6.82 4.53 17.02
CA LEU A 3 -5.70 5.09 17.73
C LEU A 3 -6.13 6.42 18.35
N GLU A 4 -6.02 6.53 19.65
CA GLU A 4 -6.19 7.74 20.44
C GLU A 4 -4.81 8.24 20.91
N GLN A 5 -4.75 9.37 21.62
CA GLN A 5 -3.46 10.02 21.95
C GLN A 5 -2.42 9.08 22.61
N ASN A 6 -2.86 8.15 23.46
CA ASN A 6 -1.96 7.24 24.18
C ASN A 6 -2.43 5.78 24.16
N SER A 7 -3.39 5.42 23.32
CA SER A 7 -4.01 4.09 23.33
C SER A 7 -4.42 3.66 21.94
N LEU A 8 -4.10 2.43 21.60
CA LEU A 8 -4.67 1.73 20.45
C LEU A 8 -5.81 0.85 20.94
N ASP A 9 -7.04 1.26 20.67
CA ASP A 9 -8.24 0.54 21.08
C ASP A 9 -8.69 -0.46 20.03
N PHE A 10 -8.95 -1.69 20.46
CA PHE A 10 -9.52 -2.73 19.62
C PHE A 10 -11.02 -2.81 19.82
N TYR A 11 -11.74 -3.00 18.73
CA TYR A 11 -13.20 -3.17 18.75
C TYR A 11 -13.56 -4.48 18.06
N ASN A 12 -14.53 -5.19 18.60
CA ASN A 12 -15.09 -6.36 17.94
C ASN A 12 -16.07 -5.95 16.82
N ARG A 13 -16.58 -6.94 16.08
CA ARG A 13 -17.52 -6.69 14.95
C ARG A 13 -18.85 -6.04 15.35
N PHE A 14 -19.16 -6.00 16.65
CA PHE A 14 -20.38 -5.34 17.17
C PHE A 14 -20.12 -3.91 17.67
N GLY A 15 -18.90 -3.40 17.50
CA GLY A 15 -18.49 -2.07 17.96
C GLY A 15 -18.19 -1.97 19.45
N ASN A 16 -18.12 -3.09 20.18
CA ASN A 16 -17.73 -3.11 21.58
C ASN A 16 -16.20 -3.13 21.70
N LYS A 17 -15.67 -2.35 22.62
CA LYS A 17 -14.22 -2.36 22.93
C LYS A 17 -13.80 -3.74 23.41
N ASP A 18 -12.73 -4.27 22.84
CA ASP A 18 -12.24 -5.64 23.03
C ASP A 18 -10.71 -5.63 23.22
N GLY A 19 -10.27 -4.76 24.12
CA GLY A 19 -8.88 -4.58 24.50
C GLY A 19 -8.29 -3.23 24.06
N ASN A 20 -7.11 -2.94 24.61
CA ASN A 20 -6.32 -1.79 24.25
C ASN A 20 -4.83 -2.05 24.48
N LEU A 21 -3.98 -1.26 23.86
CA LEU A 21 -2.54 -1.20 24.08
C LEU A 21 -2.13 0.26 24.35
N ASP A 22 -1.23 0.46 25.29
CA ASP A 22 -0.62 1.76 25.53
C ASP A 22 0.42 2.03 24.43
N ILE A 23 0.12 2.97 23.54
CA ILE A 23 0.98 3.36 22.42
C ILE A 23 1.01 4.90 22.37
N GLN A 24 2.22 5.46 22.45
CA GLN A 24 2.44 6.90 22.38
C GLN A 24 2.92 7.29 21.00
N ILE A 25 1.99 7.64 20.12
CA ILE A 25 2.24 8.11 18.76
C ILE A 25 1.30 9.29 18.46
N SER A 26 1.87 10.37 17.96
CA SER A 26 1.13 11.59 17.62
C SER A 26 0.79 11.67 16.14
N THR A 27 1.71 11.25 15.28
CA THR A 27 1.55 11.24 13.82
C THR A 27 1.79 9.82 13.29
N PRO A 28 0.74 8.98 13.24
CA PRO A 28 0.92 7.56 12.96
C PRO A 28 1.14 7.27 11.48
N LEU A 29 2.07 6.34 11.22
CA LEU A 29 2.14 5.52 10.02
C LEU A 29 1.61 4.13 10.37
N PHE A 30 0.80 3.56 9.48
CA PHE A 30 0.25 2.22 9.63
C PHE A 30 0.68 1.32 8.48
N ALA A 31 1.08 0.09 8.80
CA ALA A 31 1.23 -0.98 7.84
C ALA A 31 0.61 -2.25 8.42
N SER A 32 -0.22 -2.94 7.63
CA SER A 32 -0.84 -4.19 8.09
C SER A 32 -0.91 -5.22 6.98
N LYS A 33 -0.57 -6.47 7.31
CA LYS A 33 -0.73 -7.62 6.41
C LYS A 33 -0.93 -8.90 7.22
N GLY A 34 -1.94 -9.68 6.86
CA GLY A 34 -2.31 -10.86 7.63
C GLY A 34 -2.73 -10.52 9.05
N ASN A 35 -2.01 -11.08 10.04
CA ASN A 35 -2.28 -10.86 11.46
C ASN A 35 -1.33 -9.82 12.09
N TYR A 36 -0.46 -9.21 11.32
CA TYR A 36 0.49 -8.21 11.79
C TYR A 36 0.00 -6.79 11.51
N LEU A 37 0.22 -5.93 12.47
CA LEU A 37 0.03 -4.49 12.40
C LEU A 37 1.30 -3.83 12.89
N CYS A 38 1.91 -2.96 12.10
CA CYS A 38 2.98 -2.10 12.54
C CYS A 38 2.49 -0.65 12.60
N ILE A 39 2.89 0.06 13.66
CA ILE A 39 2.57 1.47 13.87
C ILE A 39 3.87 2.19 14.16
N ALA A 40 4.15 3.26 13.45
CA ALA A 40 5.33 4.08 13.66
C ALA A 40 5.00 5.56 13.80
N GLU A 41 5.84 6.31 14.51
CA GLU A 41 5.77 7.78 14.56
C GLU A 41 6.38 8.36 13.28
N LYS A 42 5.57 9.03 12.46
CA LYS A 42 6.05 9.72 11.26
C LYS A 42 6.98 10.87 11.64
N ASN A 43 8.17 10.92 11.06
CA ASN A 43 9.24 11.87 11.39
C ASN A 43 9.75 11.73 12.84
N GLY A 44 9.44 10.64 13.50
CA GLY A 44 9.94 10.25 14.82
C GLY A 44 10.71 8.95 14.74
N GLN A 45 10.88 8.29 15.88
CA GLN A 45 11.73 7.11 16.01
C GLN A 45 10.98 5.86 16.46
N LYS A 46 9.79 6.01 17.06
CA LYS A 46 9.07 4.88 17.66
C LYS A 46 8.43 3.98 16.60
N LEU A 47 8.64 2.67 16.78
CA LEU A 47 8.03 1.61 15.95
C LEU A 47 7.52 0.51 16.87
N TYR A 48 6.26 0.13 16.67
CA TYR A 48 5.60 -0.98 17.35
C TYR A 48 5.17 -2.03 16.32
N CYS A 49 5.43 -3.29 16.58
CA CYS A 49 4.88 -4.41 15.83
C CYS A 49 3.91 -5.18 16.73
N ILE A 50 2.70 -5.41 16.23
CA ILE A 50 1.57 -5.93 16.97
C ILE A 50 1.04 -7.16 16.24
N GLN A 51 0.76 -8.23 16.99
CA GLN A 51 0.11 -9.43 16.51
C GLN A 51 -0.92 -9.89 17.54
N ASN A 52 -2.12 -10.26 17.06
CA ASN A 52 -3.19 -10.74 17.94
C ASN A 52 -3.45 -9.84 19.16
N LYS A 53 -3.49 -8.51 18.96
CA LYS A 53 -3.71 -7.48 19.98
C LYS A 53 -2.60 -7.37 21.05
N ASN A 54 -1.42 -7.92 20.81
CA ASN A 54 -0.26 -7.80 21.70
C ASN A 54 0.91 -7.19 20.97
N ILE A 55 1.68 -6.35 21.64
CA ILE A 55 2.97 -5.88 21.12
C ILE A 55 3.92 -7.09 21.14
N VAL A 56 4.36 -7.54 19.96
CA VAL A 56 5.35 -8.63 19.86
C VAL A 56 6.76 -8.10 20.00
N TRP A 57 7.01 -6.90 19.51
CA TRP A 57 8.23 -6.14 19.75
C TRP A 57 8.00 -4.65 19.52
N GLN A 58 8.87 -3.82 20.08
CA GLN A 58 8.93 -2.39 19.84
C GLN A 58 10.38 -1.94 19.77
N LYS A 59 10.63 -0.84 19.08
CA LYS A 59 11.97 -0.33 18.88
C LYS A 59 11.96 1.19 18.68
N ASP A 60 13.03 1.84 19.16
CA ASP A 60 13.37 3.19 18.77
C ASP A 60 14.38 3.11 17.61
N ILE A 61 14.00 3.62 16.47
CA ILE A 61 14.77 3.60 15.22
C ILE A 61 15.76 4.77 15.23
N GLU A 62 16.97 4.53 14.75
CA GLU A 62 17.98 5.58 14.63
C GLU A 62 17.73 6.45 13.39
N GLY A 63 17.08 7.59 13.57
CA GLY A 63 16.69 8.53 12.51
C GLY A 63 15.19 8.74 12.44
N GLU A 64 14.74 9.53 11.48
CA GLU A 64 13.34 9.85 11.31
C GLU A 64 12.63 8.85 10.38
N ILE A 65 11.62 8.16 10.88
CA ILE A 65 10.83 7.21 10.10
C ILE A 65 9.97 7.96 9.06
N LYS A 66 10.11 7.62 7.80
CA LYS A 66 9.36 8.19 6.68
C LYS A 66 8.31 7.22 6.11
N GLY A 67 8.53 5.91 6.22
CA GLY A 67 7.63 4.87 5.77
C GLY A 67 7.89 3.55 6.46
N ILE A 68 6.88 2.71 6.50
CA ILE A 68 6.94 1.34 7.01
C ILE A 68 6.13 0.43 6.11
N ASN A 69 6.58 -0.81 5.98
CA ASN A 69 5.80 -1.88 5.36
C ASN A 69 5.96 -3.16 6.18
N VAL A 70 4.96 -4.05 6.15
CA VAL A 70 4.98 -5.35 6.81
C VAL A 70 4.43 -6.41 5.89
N ASN A 71 5.09 -7.57 5.80
CA ASN A 71 4.55 -8.68 5.06
C ASN A 71 3.68 -9.59 5.96
N LYS A 72 3.02 -10.58 5.37
CA LYS A 72 2.12 -11.50 6.09
C LYS A 72 2.80 -12.36 7.17
N ASN A 73 4.13 -12.45 7.16
CA ASN A 73 4.93 -13.23 8.11
C ASN A 73 5.54 -12.34 9.22
N GLY A 74 5.23 -11.03 9.23
CA GLY A 74 5.68 -10.09 10.24
C GLY A 74 7.09 -9.52 10.02
N TYR A 75 7.67 -9.72 8.83
CA TYR A 75 8.89 -9.02 8.45
C TYR A 75 8.57 -7.58 8.11
N VAL A 76 9.35 -6.66 8.64
CA VAL A 76 9.10 -5.21 8.55
C VAL A 76 10.22 -4.51 7.82
N SER A 77 9.89 -3.69 6.84
CA SER A 77 10.80 -2.72 6.25
C SER A 77 10.50 -1.31 6.77
N VAL A 78 11.55 -0.55 7.04
CA VAL A 78 11.48 0.82 7.55
C VAL A 78 12.27 1.73 6.64
N ILE A 79 11.64 2.80 6.17
CA ILE A 79 12.29 3.86 5.41
C ILE A 79 12.60 5.00 6.37
N ILE A 80 13.86 5.39 6.42
CA ILE A 80 14.38 6.36 7.39
C ILE A 80 15.09 7.47 6.60
N SER A 81 14.95 8.72 7.03
CA SER A 81 15.86 9.78 6.63
C SER A 81 16.98 9.93 7.67
N GLY A 82 18.20 9.94 7.20
CA GLY A 82 19.38 10.10 8.07
C GLY A 82 20.17 11.36 7.73
N THR A 83 21.16 11.66 8.56
CA THR A 83 22.07 12.80 8.37
C THR A 83 23.14 12.54 7.31
N SER A 84 23.58 11.30 7.15
CA SER A 84 24.66 10.89 6.24
C SER A 84 24.14 10.34 4.90
N TYR A 85 22.88 9.92 4.84
CA TYR A 85 22.22 9.35 3.67
C TYR A 85 20.90 10.05 3.44
N LYS A 86 20.50 10.17 2.17
CA LYS A 86 19.20 10.72 1.80
C LYS A 86 18.05 9.83 2.27
N SER A 87 18.28 8.52 2.16
CA SER A 87 17.39 7.50 2.69
C SER A 87 18.18 6.33 3.24
N ILE A 88 17.63 5.66 4.24
CA ILE A 88 18.12 4.40 4.78
C ILE A 88 16.94 3.44 4.77
N VAL A 89 17.17 2.20 4.36
CA VAL A 89 16.21 1.11 4.48
C VAL A 89 16.73 0.12 5.51
N GLU A 90 15.93 -0.19 6.51
CA GLU A 90 16.20 -1.23 7.50
C GLU A 90 15.14 -2.33 7.40
N ILE A 91 15.56 -3.58 7.60
CA ILE A 91 14.68 -4.75 7.61
C ILE A 91 14.81 -5.45 8.94
N TYR A 92 13.64 -5.77 9.51
CA TYR A 92 13.52 -6.52 10.76
C TYR A 92 12.75 -7.83 10.51
N ASP A 93 13.15 -8.90 11.19
CA ASP A 93 12.36 -10.13 11.24
C ASP A 93 11.12 -9.97 12.14
N ASN A 94 10.32 -11.01 12.24
CA ASN A 94 9.11 -11.02 13.07
C ASN A 94 9.34 -10.95 14.59
N ASN A 95 10.59 -11.01 15.03
CA ASN A 95 11.02 -10.84 16.43
C ASN A 95 11.69 -9.48 16.68
N GLY A 96 11.79 -8.62 15.63
CA GLY A 96 12.45 -7.33 15.70
C GLY A 96 13.99 -7.38 15.63
N LYS A 97 14.58 -8.51 15.20
CA LYS A 97 16.02 -8.60 14.90
C LYS A 97 16.27 -7.91 13.55
N GLU A 98 17.22 -6.98 13.53
CA GLU A 98 17.70 -6.38 12.30
C GLU A 98 18.42 -7.41 11.43
N LEU A 99 17.99 -7.50 10.16
CA LEU A 99 18.56 -8.42 9.17
C LEU A 99 19.42 -7.70 8.14
N PHE A 100 19.08 -6.44 7.84
CA PHE A 100 19.69 -5.68 6.77
C PHE A 100 19.52 -4.19 6.97
N LYS A 101 20.56 -3.43 6.63
CA LYS A 101 20.54 -1.97 6.61
C LYS A 101 21.27 -1.46 5.37
N ARG A 102 20.62 -0.55 4.63
CA ARG A 102 21.18 0.04 3.41
C ARG A 102 21.00 1.55 3.39
N GLY A 103 22.09 2.28 3.28
CA GLY A 103 22.11 3.72 3.05
C GLY A 103 22.16 4.06 1.56
N LEU A 104 21.34 5.02 1.15
CA LEU A 104 21.28 5.56 -0.22
C LEU A 104 21.60 7.06 -0.16
N SER A 105 22.72 7.46 -0.78
CA SER A 105 23.25 8.82 -0.67
C SER A 105 22.61 9.81 -1.65
N THR A 106 22.16 9.32 -2.82
CA THR A 106 21.73 10.16 -3.95
C THR A 106 20.24 10.08 -4.23
N THR A 107 19.58 9.02 -3.82
CA THR A 107 18.19 8.71 -4.12
C THR A 107 17.31 8.80 -2.88
N THR A 108 16.03 9.09 -3.10
CA THR A 108 14.99 9.03 -2.07
C THR A 108 14.20 7.75 -2.24
N VAL A 109 14.08 6.95 -1.20
CA VAL A 109 13.22 5.77 -1.19
C VAL A 109 11.77 6.23 -1.10
N ILE A 110 10.96 5.75 -2.03
CA ILE A 110 9.53 6.07 -2.12
C ILE A 110 8.70 5.01 -1.44
N ASP A 111 9.05 3.72 -1.69
CA ASP A 111 8.31 2.59 -1.15
C ASP A 111 9.19 1.34 -1.06
N THR A 112 8.80 0.40 -0.22
CA THR A 112 9.46 -0.90 -0.07
C THR A 112 8.42 -1.99 0.13
N ASP A 113 8.64 -3.18 -0.41
CA ASP A 113 7.79 -4.34 -0.10
C ASP A 113 8.61 -5.62 0.02
N ILE A 114 8.20 -6.51 0.94
CA ILE A 114 8.86 -7.79 1.21
C ILE A 114 8.00 -8.91 0.65
N SER A 115 8.61 -9.78 -0.16
CA SER A 115 7.91 -10.92 -0.75
C SER A 115 7.27 -11.82 0.31
N SER A 116 6.16 -12.45 -0.05
CA SER A 116 5.38 -13.26 0.89
C SER A 116 6.07 -14.54 1.37
N ASP A 117 7.17 -14.94 0.72
CA ASP A 117 8.04 -16.07 1.10
C ASP A 117 9.32 -15.62 1.83
N ASN A 118 9.45 -14.32 2.14
CA ASN A 118 10.58 -13.66 2.80
C ASN A 118 11.91 -13.76 2.05
N LYS A 119 11.91 -14.06 0.74
CA LYS A 119 13.16 -14.21 -0.01
C LYS A 119 13.69 -12.92 -0.59
N TYR A 120 12.78 -11.97 -0.88
CA TYR A 120 13.13 -10.76 -1.60
C TYR A 120 12.55 -9.53 -0.91
N LEU A 121 13.35 -8.45 -0.93
CA LEU A 121 12.89 -7.09 -0.67
C LEU A 121 12.97 -6.32 -1.99
N ALA A 122 11.93 -5.60 -2.32
CA ALA A 122 11.95 -4.58 -3.36
C ALA A 122 12.10 -3.20 -2.73
N ILE A 123 12.98 -2.37 -3.29
CA ILE A 123 13.19 -0.97 -2.92
C ILE A 123 12.90 -0.12 -4.15
N ALA A 124 11.87 0.71 -4.06
CA ALA A 124 11.57 1.73 -5.06
C ALA A 124 12.22 3.05 -4.65
N GLU A 125 13.11 3.54 -5.47
CA GLU A 125 13.85 4.77 -5.21
C GLU A 125 13.77 5.75 -6.38
N THR A 126 13.91 7.03 -6.11
CA THR A 126 13.87 8.07 -7.13
C THR A 126 15.00 9.07 -6.94
N ASN A 127 15.68 9.38 -8.04
CA ASN A 127 16.65 10.47 -8.11
C ASN A 127 15.97 11.73 -8.62
N PHE A 128 15.97 12.78 -7.79
CA PHE A 128 15.43 14.10 -8.11
C PHE A 128 16.52 15.14 -8.42
N SER A 129 17.79 14.73 -8.48
CA SER A 129 18.91 15.67 -8.64
C SER A 129 19.18 16.06 -10.08
N GLY A 130 18.63 15.34 -11.07
CA GLY A 130 18.78 15.59 -12.49
C GLY A 130 17.73 16.56 -13.05
N VAL A 131 17.82 16.81 -14.37
CA VAL A 131 16.80 17.56 -15.11
C VAL A 131 15.49 16.75 -15.23
N LEU A 132 15.62 15.43 -15.34
CA LEU A 132 14.52 14.49 -15.41
C LEU A 132 14.51 13.60 -14.15
N ILE A 133 13.32 13.21 -13.73
CA ILE A 133 13.12 12.24 -12.66
C ILE A 133 13.59 10.86 -13.15
N GLN A 134 14.38 10.18 -12.32
CA GLN A 134 14.82 8.80 -12.60
C GLN A 134 14.40 7.90 -11.44
N SER A 135 13.40 7.07 -11.69
CA SER A 135 12.97 6.03 -10.76
C SER A 135 13.66 4.71 -11.03
N THR A 136 14.00 4.01 -9.97
CA THR A 136 14.71 2.73 -10.01
C THR A 136 14.09 1.76 -9.01
N ILE A 137 14.08 0.49 -9.33
CA ILE A 137 13.72 -0.59 -8.42
C ILE A 137 14.92 -1.49 -8.23
N GLU A 138 15.31 -1.69 -6.99
CA GLU A 138 16.31 -2.67 -6.59
C GLU A 138 15.62 -3.87 -5.94
N ILE A 139 16.00 -5.07 -6.38
CA ILE A 139 15.59 -6.33 -5.75
C ILE A 139 16.75 -6.87 -4.94
N VAL A 140 16.53 -7.01 -3.66
CA VAL A 140 17.49 -7.49 -2.67
C VAL A 140 17.15 -8.93 -2.32
N SER A 141 18.13 -9.83 -2.37
CA SER A 141 18.02 -11.17 -1.82
C SER A 141 18.17 -11.10 -0.29
N MET A 142 17.15 -11.51 0.45
CA MET A 142 17.18 -11.51 1.92
C MET A 142 18.23 -12.49 2.47
N GLU A 143 18.46 -13.60 1.80
CA GLU A 143 19.51 -14.55 2.16
C GLU A 143 20.91 -13.94 2.00
N ASN A 144 21.15 -13.25 0.89
CA ASN A 144 22.45 -12.58 0.65
C ASN A 144 22.60 -11.38 1.58
N ALA A 145 21.53 -10.64 1.86
CA ALA A 145 21.54 -9.50 2.76
C ALA A 145 22.08 -9.87 4.15
N GLU A 146 21.75 -11.06 4.65
CA GLU A 146 22.24 -11.54 5.94
C GLU A 146 23.68 -12.13 5.85
N LYS A 147 24.03 -12.83 4.75
CA LYS A 147 25.30 -13.56 4.64
C LYS A 147 26.40 -12.81 3.89
N LYS A 148 26.04 -12.02 2.88
CA LYS A 148 26.93 -11.29 1.97
C LYS A 148 26.32 -9.99 1.53
N PRO A 149 26.26 -8.95 2.38
CA PRO A 149 25.55 -7.70 2.12
C PRO A 149 25.95 -7.00 0.81
N ASP A 150 27.21 -7.12 0.40
CA ASP A 150 27.73 -6.52 -0.84
C ASP A 150 27.12 -7.16 -2.11
N ASP A 151 26.70 -8.43 -2.03
CA ASP A 151 26.06 -9.19 -3.11
C ASP A 151 24.53 -9.26 -2.95
N ALA A 152 23.97 -8.46 -2.07
CA ALA A 152 22.54 -8.55 -1.74
C ALA A 152 21.63 -8.09 -2.88
N ILE A 153 22.04 -7.10 -3.67
CA ILE A 153 21.26 -6.61 -4.82
C ILE A 153 21.44 -7.58 -5.98
N ILE A 154 20.36 -8.28 -6.32
CA ILE A 154 20.38 -9.31 -7.39
C ILE A 154 19.79 -8.82 -8.71
N TYR A 155 19.05 -7.70 -8.69
CA TYR A 155 18.44 -7.12 -9.86
C TYR A 155 18.20 -5.64 -9.65
N LYS A 156 18.41 -4.85 -10.71
CA LYS A 156 18.10 -3.43 -10.76
C LYS A 156 17.35 -3.13 -12.05
N TYR A 157 16.22 -2.43 -11.92
CA TYR A 157 15.40 -1.97 -13.02
C TYR A 157 15.31 -0.44 -12.99
N GLU A 158 15.65 0.19 -14.10
CA GLU A 158 15.50 1.63 -14.30
C GLU A 158 14.25 1.88 -15.13
N ALA A 159 13.34 2.68 -14.61
CA ALA A 159 12.14 3.10 -15.33
C ALA A 159 12.50 4.03 -16.50
N ASP A 160 11.57 4.18 -17.43
CA ASP A 160 11.68 5.25 -18.43
C ASP A 160 11.87 6.60 -17.72
N SER A 161 12.72 7.47 -18.26
CA SER A 161 13.01 8.77 -17.67
C SER A 161 11.75 9.63 -17.55
N ASP A 162 11.73 10.50 -16.54
CA ASP A 162 10.61 11.40 -16.24
C ASP A 162 9.31 10.68 -15.86
N ASN A 163 9.45 9.56 -15.15
CA ASN A 163 8.34 8.83 -14.55
C ASN A 163 8.60 8.60 -13.06
N LEU A 164 7.67 9.04 -12.23
CA LEU A 164 7.75 8.89 -10.79
C LEU A 164 7.11 7.58 -10.35
N ILE A 165 7.90 6.73 -9.69
CA ILE A 165 7.34 5.58 -8.99
C ILE A 165 6.60 6.06 -7.74
N THR A 166 5.40 5.53 -7.52
CA THR A 166 4.54 5.94 -6.42
C THR A 166 4.29 4.84 -5.40
N ASN A 167 4.27 3.58 -5.86
CA ASN A 167 4.00 2.44 -5.00
C ASN A 167 4.49 1.14 -5.64
N ILE A 168 4.84 0.15 -4.81
CA ILE A 168 5.18 -1.20 -5.25
C ILE A 168 4.49 -2.25 -4.37
N GLU A 169 4.17 -3.41 -4.93
CA GLU A 169 3.64 -4.54 -4.16
C GLU A 169 4.01 -5.88 -4.78
N TYR A 170 4.52 -6.80 -3.95
CA TYR A 170 4.63 -8.20 -4.32
C TYR A 170 3.26 -8.87 -4.33
N GLN A 171 2.89 -9.39 -5.49
CA GLN A 171 1.71 -10.21 -5.70
C GLN A 171 2.16 -11.61 -6.12
N LYS A 172 2.19 -12.55 -5.16
CA LYS A 172 2.75 -13.90 -5.34
C LYS A 172 4.22 -13.86 -5.79
N ASP A 173 4.49 -14.19 -7.05
CA ASP A 173 5.81 -14.28 -7.68
C ASP A 173 6.15 -13.10 -8.59
N SER A 174 5.31 -12.05 -8.57
CA SER A 174 5.45 -10.86 -9.39
C SER A 174 5.53 -9.62 -8.51
N LEU A 175 6.30 -8.62 -8.93
CA LEU A 175 6.31 -7.29 -8.35
C LEU A 175 5.50 -6.36 -9.25
N VAL A 176 4.45 -5.75 -8.72
CA VAL A 176 3.67 -4.71 -9.39
C VAL A 176 4.25 -3.36 -9.02
N CYS A 177 4.53 -2.54 -10.02
CA CYS A 177 5.16 -1.23 -9.88
C CYS A 177 4.26 -0.17 -10.48
N MET A 178 3.73 0.73 -9.64
CA MET A 178 2.85 1.81 -10.04
C MET A 178 3.65 3.10 -10.19
N TYR A 179 3.58 3.68 -11.37
CA TYR A 179 4.15 4.97 -11.70
C TYR A 179 3.03 6.02 -11.90
N ASP A 180 3.40 7.26 -11.99
CA ASP A 180 2.47 8.36 -12.26
C ASP A 180 1.78 8.26 -13.63
N LYS A 181 2.40 7.57 -14.59
CA LYS A 181 1.90 7.45 -15.97
C LYS A 181 1.51 6.04 -16.40
N TYR A 182 1.92 5.01 -15.66
CA TYR A 182 1.65 3.61 -16.03
C TYR A 182 1.82 2.64 -14.85
N ILE A 183 1.46 1.37 -15.08
CA ILE A 183 1.76 0.25 -14.19
C ILE A 183 2.55 -0.81 -14.97
N ASP A 184 3.68 -1.22 -14.41
CA ASP A 184 4.49 -2.33 -14.88
C ASP A 184 4.41 -3.52 -13.92
N ILE A 185 4.54 -4.74 -14.46
CA ILE A 185 4.70 -5.97 -13.70
C ILE A 185 6.09 -6.53 -14.00
N ILE A 186 6.88 -6.78 -12.95
CA ILE A 186 8.16 -7.44 -13.02
C ILE A 186 8.00 -8.88 -12.55
N LYS A 187 8.26 -9.83 -13.45
CA LYS A 187 8.24 -11.27 -13.17
C LYS A 187 9.43 -11.95 -13.81
N ASN A 188 10.24 -12.70 -13.04
CA ASN A 188 11.43 -13.38 -13.54
C ASN A 188 12.35 -12.45 -14.36
N LYS A 189 12.56 -11.23 -13.87
CA LYS A 189 13.34 -10.15 -14.53
C LYS A 189 12.74 -9.60 -15.84
N ASN A 190 11.60 -10.11 -16.28
CA ASN A 190 10.87 -9.55 -17.42
C ASN A 190 9.90 -8.48 -16.94
N VAL A 191 9.83 -7.38 -17.68
CA VAL A 191 8.92 -6.25 -17.41
C VAL A 191 7.82 -6.27 -18.44
N THR A 192 6.57 -6.14 -17.98
CA THR A 192 5.38 -6.05 -18.83
C THR A 192 4.55 -4.84 -18.41
N ARG A 193 4.34 -3.88 -19.31
CA ARG A 193 3.44 -2.75 -19.09
C ARG A 193 1.99 -3.21 -19.24
N VAL A 194 1.16 -2.92 -18.24
CA VAL A 194 -0.23 -3.41 -18.19
C VAL A 194 -1.25 -2.29 -18.24
N PHE A 195 -0.94 -1.13 -17.67
CA PHE A 195 -1.75 0.08 -17.84
C PHE A 195 -0.85 1.23 -18.30
N ASP A 196 -1.33 1.97 -19.28
CA ASP A 196 -0.78 3.24 -19.72
C ASP A 196 -1.86 4.31 -19.51
N TYR A 197 -1.56 5.32 -18.71
CA TYR A 197 -2.51 6.39 -18.36
C TYR A 197 -2.47 7.56 -19.34
N THR A 198 -1.50 7.60 -20.25
CA THR A 198 -1.27 8.75 -21.14
C THR A 198 -2.42 9.01 -22.11
N SER A 199 -3.21 7.98 -22.41
CA SER A 199 -4.35 8.06 -23.34
C SER A 199 -5.73 8.05 -22.65
N GLU A 200 -5.79 7.96 -21.30
CA GLU A 200 -7.02 7.83 -20.54
C GLU A 200 -7.07 8.85 -19.39
N ASP A 201 -8.26 9.36 -19.08
CA ASP A 201 -8.49 10.20 -17.91
C ASP A 201 -8.66 9.32 -16.66
N VAL A 202 -7.54 8.92 -16.07
CA VAL A 202 -7.49 8.05 -14.90
C VAL A 202 -7.70 8.87 -13.64
N LEU A 203 -8.73 8.53 -12.87
CA LEU A 203 -9.07 9.18 -11.61
C LEU A 203 -8.40 8.50 -10.42
N PHE A 204 -8.37 7.17 -10.43
CA PHE A 204 -7.79 6.34 -9.38
C PHE A 204 -7.13 5.11 -9.98
N ALA A 205 -6.08 4.63 -9.30
CA ALA A 205 -5.48 3.34 -9.57
C ALA A 205 -5.10 2.67 -8.25
N GLY A 206 -5.10 1.33 -8.22
CA GLY A 206 -4.75 0.55 -7.04
C GLY A 206 -4.16 -0.79 -7.41
N ILE A 207 -3.13 -1.19 -6.69
CA ILE A 207 -2.40 -2.43 -6.91
C ILE A 207 -2.61 -3.47 -5.80
N ASN A 208 -3.26 -3.11 -4.68
CA ASN A 208 -3.40 -3.97 -3.48
C ASN A 208 -4.61 -4.92 -3.57
N LEU A 209 -4.77 -5.65 -4.68
CA LEU A 209 -5.95 -6.47 -4.97
C LEU A 209 -5.60 -7.94 -5.26
N ASN A 210 -4.78 -8.58 -4.43
CA ASN A 210 -4.45 -10.02 -4.54
C ASN A 210 -4.34 -10.54 -5.99
N SER A 211 -3.21 -10.38 -6.65
CA SER A 211 -2.99 -10.76 -8.05
C SER A 211 -3.83 -10.00 -9.09
N LYS A 212 -4.45 -8.90 -8.69
CA LYS A 212 -5.18 -8.01 -9.62
C LYS A 212 -4.79 -6.57 -9.36
N ILE A 213 -5.00 -5.76 -10.38
CA ILE A 213 -4.83 -4.30 -10.34
C ILE A 213 -6.11 -3.66 -10.85
N THR A 214 -6.39 -2.45 -10.41
CA THR A 214 -7.58 -1.73 -10.83
C THR A 214 -7.27 -0.29 -11.17
N LYS A 215 -8.05 0.28 -12.10
CA LYS A 215 -8.11 1.72 -12.33
C LYS A 215 -9.55 2.16 -12.52
N VAL A 216 -9.84 3.39 -12.17
CA VAL A 216 -11.10 4.06 -12.48
C VAL A 216 -10.83 5.18 -13.45
N ILE A 217 -11.52 5.17 -14.57
CA ILE A 217 -11.38 6.13 -15.65
C ILE A 217 -12.67 6.93 -15.84
N ARG A 218 -12.51 8.16 -16.32
CA ARG A 218 -13.60 8.99 -16.80
C ARG A 218 -13.58 9.02 -18.32
N LYS A 219 -14.73 8.74 -18.93
CA LYS A 219 -14.95 8.81 -20.38
C LYS A 219 -15.93 9.94 -20.73
N SER A 220 -15.74 10.57 -21.86
CA SER A 220 -16.74 11.48 -22.43
C SER A 220 -17.92 10.68 -23.00
N LYS A 221 -19.15 11.09 -22.66
CA LYS A 221 -20.39 10.51 -23.19
C LYS A 221 -21.20 11.58 -23.90
N GLY A 222 -21.09 11.63 -25.23
CA GLY A 222 -21.73 12.65 -26.04
C GLY A 222 -21.25 14.07 -25.73
N PHE A 223 -22.12 15.07 -25.96
CA PHE A 223 -21.72 16.50 -25.91
C PHE A 223 -21.50 17.04 -24.48
N LEU A 224 -22.18 16.50 -23.46
CA LEU A 224 -22.11 16.97 -22.07
C LEU A 224 -22.08 15.86 -21.02
N GLY A 225 -22.16 14.60 -21.43
CA GLY A 225 -22.18 13.46 -20.50
C GLY A 225 -20.80 12.98 -20.10
N LYS A 226 -20.68 12.46 -18.87
CA LYS A 226 -19.52 11.74 -18.39
C LYS A 226 -19.94 10.35 -17.93
N GLU A 227 -19.09 9.39 -18.19
CA GLU A 227 -19.24 7.99 -17.79
C GLU A 227 -18.01 7.56 -17.01
N PHE A 228 -18.19 6.77 -15.99
CA PHE A 228 -17.10 6.30 -15.15
C PHE A 228 -17.03 4.79 -15.22
N GLN A 229 -15.86 4.25 -15.45
CA GLN A 229 -15.64 2.84 -15.54
C GLN A 229 -14.49 2.43 -14.63
N MET A 230 -14.70 1.39 -13.84
CA MET A 230 -13.64 0.69 -13.14
C MET A 230 -13.21 -0.51 -14.00
N LYS A 231 -11.91 -0.60 -14.26
CA LYS A 231 -11.28 -1.70 -14.96
C LYS A 231 -10.44 -2.50 -13.99
N ILE A 232 -10.57 -3.82 -14.02
CA ILE A 232 -9.81 -4.75 -13.19
C ILE A 232 -9.07 -5.73 -14.11
N ILE A 233 -7.78 -5.88 -13.92
CA ILE A 233 -6.92 -6.80 -14.70
C ILE A 233 -6.24 -7.80 -13.76
N ASP A 234 -6.21 -9.07 -14.14
CA ASP A 234 -5.44 -10.10 -13.46
C ASP A 234 -3.97 -10.01 -13.88
N THR A 235 -3.06 -9.89 -12.91
CA THR A 235 -1.61 -9.80 -13.17
C THR A 235 -1.01 -11.08 -13.78
N ASN A 236 -1.72 -12.20 -13.69
CA ASN A 236 -1.31 -13.46 -14.35
C ASN A 236 -1.91 -13.62 -15.75
N ASN A 237 -2.96 -12.84 -16.09
CA ASN A 237 -3.59 -12.86 -17.40
C ASN A 237 -4.09 -11.46 -17.79
N ILE A 238 -3.16 -10.65 -18.27
CA ILE A 238 -3.38 -9.22 -18.58
C ILE A 238 -4.40 -8.97 -19.70
N ASN A 239 -4.74 -10.01 -20.48
CA ASN A 239 -5.74 -9.90 -21.55
C ASN A 239 -7.18 -10.03 -21.02
N ASN A 240 -7.37 -10.42 -19.77
CA ASN A 240 -8.68 -10.57 -19.14
C ASN A 240 -9.02 -9.32 -18.33
N GLU A 241 -9.67 -8.36 -18.98
CA GLU A 241 -10.16 -7.12 -18.35
C GLU A 241 -11.61 -7.29 -17.91
N ILE A 242 -11.89 -7.00 -16.65
CA ILE A 242 -13.24 -6.91 -16.09
C ILE A 242 -13.63 -5.43 -16.03
N ILE A 243 -14.81 -5.08 -16.54
CA ILE A 243 -15.33 -3.72 -16.53
C ILE A 243 -16.52 -3.66 -15.59
N TYR A 244 -16.51 -2.67 -14.70
CA TYR A 244 -17.62 -2.32 -13.82
C TYR A 244 -18.02 -0.86 -14.07
N GLU A 245 -19.29 -0.63 -14.44
CA GLU A 245 -19.81 0.73 -14.65
C GLU A 245 -20.06 1.41 -13.29
N VAL A 246 -19.52 2.61 -13.14
CA VAL A 246 -19.69 3.42 -11.92
C VAL A 246 -20.70 4.53 -12.22
N GLU A 247 -21.80 4.56 -11.47
CA GLU A 247 -22.97 5.40 -11.77
C GLU A 247 -22.72 6.92 -11.72
N GLN A 248 -21.72 7.33 -10.93
CA GLN A 248 -21.37 8.76 -10.73
C GLN A 248 -19.88 8.94 -10.41
N ASN A 249 -19.43 10.19 -10.40
CA ASN A 249 -18.04 10.54 -10.13
C ASN A 249 -17.61 10.09 -8.72
N PRO A 250 -16.67 9.15 -8.59
CA PRO A 250 -16.20 8.71 -7.29
C PRO A 250 -15.43 9.82 -6.57
N LYS A 251 -15.63 9.90 -5.26
CA LYS A 251 -14.88 10.78 -4.34
C LYS A 251 -13.58 10.12 -3.86
N GLY A 252 -13.57 8.79 -3.81
CA GLY A 252 -12.43 7.99 -3.40
C GLY A 252 -12.60 6.54 -3.84
N VAL A 253 -11.48 5.86 -4.06
CA VAL A 253 -11.44 4.41 -4.33
C VAL A 253 -10.37 3.80 -3.44
N TYR A 254 -10.75 2.79 -2.70
CA TYR A 254 -9.89 2.09 -1.75
C TYR A 254 -9.82 0.63 -2.15
N VAL A 255 -8.65 0.04 -2.07
CA VAL A 255 -8.43 -1.34 -2.46
C VAL A 255 -7.74 -2.09 -1.34
N ALA A 256 -8.30 -3.20 -0.92
CA ALA A 256 -7.69 -4.08 0.05
C ALA A 256 -8.15 -5.54 -0.17
N ASP A 257 -7.24 -6.49 -0.01
CA ASP A 257 -7.49 -7.92 -0.20
C ASP A 257 -8.12 -8.23 -1.57
N ASN A 258 -9.41 -8.55 -1.62
CA ASN A 258 -10.18 -8.85 -2.83
C ASN A 258 -11.37 -7.91 -3.02
N ILE A 259 -11.35 -6.77 -2.34
CA ILE A 259 -12.46 -5.83 -2.31
C ILE A 259 -12.00 -4.47 -2.82
N ILE A 260 -12.80 -3.86 -3.64
CA ILE A 260 -12.69 -2.48 -4.10
C ILE A 260 -13.86 -1.72 -3.49
N CYS A 261 -13.56 -0.69 -2.73
CA CYS A 261 -14.55 0.21 -2.16
C CYS A 261 -14.58 1.51 -2.97
N ILE A 262 -15.74 1.86 -3.51
CA ILE A 262 -15.97 3.08 -4.29
C ILE A 262 -16.83 4.03 -3.45
N ASN A 263 -16.24 5.13 -2.98
CA ASN A 263 -16.94 6.17 -2.26
C ASN A 263 -17.54 7.18 -3.25
N LEU A 264 -18.86 7.34 -3.23
CA LEU A 264 -19.63 8.25 -4.07
C LEU A 264 -20.11 9.50 -3.33
N GLY A 265 -19.59 9.72 -2.10
CA GLY A 265 -19.96 10.84 -1.22
C GLY A 265 -20.91 10.42 -0.12
N THR A 266 -22.19 10.22 -0.39
CA THR A 266 -23.19 9.71 0.58
C THR A 266 -23.49 8.23 0.41
N GLU A 267 -22.83 7.57 -0.52
CA GLU A 267 -23.01 6.16 -0.82
C GLU A 267 -21.64 5.49 -1.03
N VAL A 268 -21.53 4.24 -0.62
CA VAL A 268 -20.33 3.41 -0.85
C VAL A 268 -20.75 2.12 -1.51
N LEU A 269 -20.01 1.73 -2.54
CA LEU A 269 -20.13 0.45 -3.21
C LEU A 269 -18.93 -0.43 -2.85
N PHE A 270 -19.19 -1.64 -2.40
CA PHE A 270 -18.17 -2.68 -2.22
C PHE A 270 -18.29 -3.68 -3.35
N VAL A 271 -17.24 -3.78 -4.16
CA VAL A 271 -17.18 -4.64 -5.34
C VAL A 271 -16.04 -5.63 -5.14
N ASN A 272 -16.25 -6.91 -5.44
CA ASN A 272 -15.16 -7.87 -5.37
C ASN A 272 -14.23 -7.78 -6.59
N SER A 273 -13.11 -8.46 -6.51
CA SER A 273 -12.11 -8.48 -7.59
C SER A 273 -12.59 -9.13 -8.90
N ASN A 274 -13.80 -9.70 -8.94
CA ASN A 274 -14.45 -10.21 -10.15
C ASN A 274 -15.48 -9.24 -10.73
N GLY A 275 -15.55 -8.00 -10.20
CA GLY A 275 -16.48 -6.99 -10.66
C GLY A 275 -17.92 -7.15 -10.14
N TRP A 276 -18.14 -7.95 -9.10
CA TRP A 276 -19.48 -8.19 -8.57
C TRP A 276 -19.72 -7.32 -7.34
N LEU A 277 -20.87 -6.62 -7.32
CA LEU A 277 -21.30 -5.82 -6.19
C LEU A 277 -21.58 -6.74 -4.99
N ILE A 278 -20.80 -6.55 -3.90
CA ILE A 278 -20.99 -7.28 -2.64
C ILE A 278 -22.06 -6.55 -1.82
N LYS A 279 -21.88 -5.22 -1.68
CA LYS A 279 -22.74 -4.41 -0.85
C LYS A 279 -22.81 -2.97 -1.33
N ARG A 280 -23.98 -2.37 -1.15
CA ARG A 280 -24.24 -0.94 -1.31
C ARG A 280 -24.69 -0.40 0.05
N TYR A 281 -24.02 0.62 0.53
CA TYR A 281 -24.37 1.30 1.79
C TYR A 281 -24.67 2.78 1.53
N LYS A 282 -25.77 3.27 2.07
CA LYS A 282 -26.16 4.68 2.00
C LYS A 282 -26.08 5.33 3.38
N SER A 283 -25.40 6.46 3.45
CA SER A 283 -25.29 7.30 4.64
C SER A 283 -26.19 8.53 4.53
N SER A 284 -26.68 8.99 5.66
CA SER A 284 -27.36 10.30 5.75
C SER A 284 -26.40 11.49 5.78
N GLN A 285 -25.11 11.24 5.95
CA GLN A 285 -24.04 12.24 6.00
C GLN A 285 -23.00 11.93 4.92
N GLU A 286 -22.21 12.94 4.55
CA GLU A 286 -21.08 12.73 3.64
C GLU A 286 -20.04 11.80 4.30
N ILE A 287 -19.64 10.80 3.53
CA ILE A 287 -18.63 9.80 3.92
C ILE A 287 -17.27 10.41 3.62
N GLN A 288 -16.48 10.64 4.66
CA GLN A 288 -15.15 11.24 4.56
C GLN A 288 -14.10 10.19 4.19
N ASP A 289 -14.20 9.00 4.81
CA ASP A 289 -13.25 7.92 4.59
C ASP A 289 -13.89 6.55 4.85
N VAL A 290 -13.26 5.49 4.35
CA VAL A 290 -13.70 4.11 4.54
C VAL A 290 -12.49 3.24 4.83
N VAL A 291 -12.55 2.52 5.94
CA VAL A 291 -11.59 1.46 6.28
C VAL A 291 -12.30 0.12 6.25
N PHE A 292 -11.71 -0.90 5.68
CA PHE A 292 -12.37 -2.19 5.57
C PHE A 292 -11.41 -3.37 5.54
N SER A 293 -11.94 -4.52 5.85
CA SER A 293 -11.34 -5.84 5.66
C SER A 293 -12.38 -6.79 5.08
N ARG A 294 -12.09 -8.08 5.02
CA ARG A 294 -12.94 -9.08 4.33
C ARG A 294 -14.42 -9.04 4.70
N ASP A 295 -14.74 -8.85 5.98
CA ASP A 295 -16.09 -9.07 6.51
C ASP A 295 -16.71 -7.81 7.12
N ILE A 296 -15.94 -6.74 7.29
CA ILE A 296 -16.35 -5.54 8.02
C ILE A 296 -15.81 -4.30 7.33
N ALA A 297 -16.62 -3.25 7.27
CA ALA A 297 -16.18 -1.91 6.93
C ALA A 297 -16.53 -0.92 8.04
N GLY A 298 -15.63 0.03 8.29
CA GLY A 298 -15.85 1.22 9.09
C GLY A 298 -16.09 2.41 8.15
N ILE A 299 -17.29 2.96 8.22
CA ILE A 299 -17.69 4.14 7.45
C ILE A 299 -17.45 5.37 8.33
N ILE A 300 -16.54 6.22 7.90
CA ILE A 300 -16.14 7.41 8.66
C ILE A 300 -16.88 8.62 8.10
N SER A 301 -17.68 9.25 8.94
CA SER A 301 -18.33 10.54 8.69
C SER A 301 -17.83 11.57 9.71
N ARG A 302 -18.30 12.83 9.60
CA ARG A 302 -17.78 13.93 10.41
C ARG A 302 -17.77 13.66 11.92
N ASN A 303 -18.78 12.97 12.44
CA ASN A 303 -19.03 12.84 13.88
C ASN A 303 -19.12 11.40 14.36
N ARG A 304 -18.94 10.41 13.49
CA ARG A 304 -19.08 8.99 13.88
C ARG A 304 -18.32 8.05 12.95
N ILE A 305 -18.01 6.90 13.50
CA ILE A 305 -17.58 5.71 12.74
C ILE A 305 -18.71 4.69 12.87
N GLU A 306 -19.20 4.20 11.75
CA GLU A 306 -20.24 3.19 11.69
C GLU A 306 -19.67 1.88 11.16
N LEU A 307 -19.80 0.79 11.92
CA LEU A 307 -19.34 -0.53 11.51
C LEU A 307 -20.47 -1.26 10.78
N ILE A 308 -20.16 -1.75 9.59
CA ILE A 308 -21.09 -2.55 8.79
C ILE A 308 -20.44 -3.88 8.41
N SER A 309 -21.22 -4.98 8.36
CA SER A 309 -20.73 -6.23 7.78
C SER A 309 -20.77 -6.15 6.25
N LEU A 310 -19.77 -6.74 5.60
CA LEU A 310 -19.69 -6.87 4.14
C LEU A 310 -20.25 -8.21 3.66
#